data_a88b50261ea2a28589b972ac7cf1cb14
#
_entry.id   a88b50261ea2a28589b972ac7cf1cb14
#
_cell.length_a   1.000
_cell.length_b   1.000
_cell.length_c   1.000
_cell.angle_alpha   90.00
_cell.angle_beta   90.00
_cell.angle_gamma   90.00
#
_symmetry.space_group_name_H-M   'P 1'
#
loop_
_entity.id
_entity.type
_entity.pdbx_description
1 polymer ?
#
loop_
_entity_poly.entity_id
_entity_poly.type
_entity_poly.pdbx_seq_one_letter_code
_entity_poly.pdbx_strand_id
1 'polypeptide(L)'
;MAAVHAKGRTTIENAAKEPEIIDVATLLNKMGANIRGAGTNVITIDGVDQLAGCFHEIIPDRIEAATYIVLAAAAAKEVRIDNIIPHHLEALLSKLKEIGTDLEIGVDNVVIRASRDLKAADIKTLPYPGFATDIQQPLTALLTQAQGQSIVTETIYTERFKHCQELNKMGANINVMIPSSFINGPTPLSGAEVYATDLRCGACLVIAGLIADGVTTIHNIYHIERGYEHIDEKLTAL
;
A
#
# COMPACT_ATOMS: atom_id res chain seq x y z
N MET A 1 14.69 11.87 13.05
CA MET A 1 14.17 12.60 14.25
C MET A 1 15.19 12.59 15.41
N ALA A 2 15.52 11.47 16.04
CA ALA A 2 16.40 11.44 17.23
C ALA A 2 17.75 12.16 17.03
N ALA A 3 18.38 12.01 15.86
CA ALA A 3 19.68 12.61 15.55
C ALA A 3 19.67 14.16 15.47
N VAL A 4 18.50 14.80 15.40
CA VAL A 4 18.41 16.27 15.28
C VAL A 4 18.99 17.00 16.49
N HIS A 5 18.93 16.40 17.67
CA HIS A 5 19.51 16.94 18.90
C HIS A 5 20.84 16.28 19.31
N ALA A 6 21.39 15.37 18.46
CA ALA A 6 22.68 14.77 18.72
C ALA A 6 23.80 15.80 18.50
N LYS A 7 24.80 15.81 19.38
CA LYS A 7 25.99 16.69 19.21
C LYS A 7 26.80 16.25 18.00
N GLY A 8 27.11 17.20 17.11
CA GLY A 8 27.92 16.98 15.94
C GLY A 8 27.10 16.50 14.74
N ARG A 9 27.74 15.74 13.85
CA ARG A 9 27.14 15.26 12.61
C ARG A 9 26.80 13.78 12.67
N THR A 10 25.57 13.44 12.29
CA THR A 10 25.11 12.06 12.05
C THR A 10 24.97 11.84 10.54
N THR A 11 25.54 10.76 10.02
CA THR A 11 25.34 10.33 8.64
C THR A 11 24.63 8.98 8.63
N ILE A 12 23.54 8.88 7.86
CA ILE A 12 22.80 7.64 7.65
C ILE A 12 23.06 7.22 6.22
N GLU A 13 23.78 6.10 6.03
CA GLU A 13 24.03 5.47 4.73
C GLU A 13 22.96 4.41 4.46
N ASN A 14 22.71 4.13 3.19
CA ASN A 14 21.61 3.25 2.75
C ASN A 14 20.25 3.67 3.36
N ALA A 15 20.02 4.97 3.36
CA ALA A 15 18.82 5.56 3.93
C ALA A 15 17.57 5.23 3.10
N ALA A 16 16.45 5.12 3.79
CA ALA A 16 15.13 5.03 3.18
C ALA A 16 14.81 6.30 2.37
N LYS A 17 14.15 6.13 1.20
CA LYS A 17 13.88 7.20 0.24
C LYS A 17 12.41 7.54 0.12
N GLU A 18 11.56 6.89 0.89
CA GLU A 18 10.11 7.04 0.86
C GLU A 18 9.73 8.52 1.01
N PRO A 19 8.66 8.98 0.35
CA PRO A 19 8.17 10.35 0.43
C PRO A 19 7.97 10.85 1.87
N GLU A 20 7.56 9.96 2.77
CA GLU A 20 7.36 10.25 4.20
C GLU A 20 8.67 10.67 4.88
N ILE A 21 9.81 10.15 4.44
CA ILE A 21 11.14 10.53 4.96
C ILE A 21 11.49 11.94 4.51
N ILE A 22 11.15 12.30 3.27
CA ILE A 22 11.34 13.66 2.74
C ILE A 22 10.44 14.64 3.49
N ASP A 23 9.19 14.26 3.73
CA ASP A 23 8.20 15.09 4.42
C ASP A 23 8.64 15.38 5.87
N VAL A 24 9.05 14.35 6.62
CA VAL A 24 9.60 14.50 7.98
C VAL A 24 10.86 15.39 7.99
N ALA A 25 11.77 15.23 7.02
CA ALA A 25 12.96 16.08 6.93
C ALA A 25 12.59 17.53 6.61
N THR A 26 11.58 17.74 5.77
CA THR A 26 11.05 19.07 5.42
C THR A 26 10.43 19.75 6.64
N LEU A 27 9.58 19.02 7.41
CA LEU A 27 9.02 19.51 8.66
C LEU A 27 10.13 19.93 9.63
N LEU A 28 11.09 19.04 9.90
CA LEU A 28 12.17 19.31 10.84
C LEU A 28 13.06 20.48 10.40
N ASN A 29 13.34 20.62 9.11
CA ASN A 29 14.10 21.74 8.58
C ASN A 29 13.33 23.08 8.73
N LYS A 30 12.00 23.09 8.54
CA LYS A 30 11.16 24.26 8.85
C LYS A 30 11.22 24.63 10.33
N MET A 31 11.39 23.65 11.22
CA MET A 31 11.55 23.85 12.65
C MET A 31 12.96 24.32 13.05
N GLY A 32 13.91 24.38 12.10
CA GLY A 32 15.29 24.83 12.36
C GLY A 32 16.33 23.71 12.42
N ALA A 33 15.97 22.46 12.07
CA ALA A 33 16.95 21.39 11.92
C ALA A 33 17.85 21.59 10.68
N ASN A 34 18.96 20.88 10.64
CA ASN A 34 19.88 20.90 9.49
C ASN A 34 20.01 19.48 8.92
N ILE A 35 19.03 19.09 8.09
CA ILE A 35 18.94 17.78 7.45
C ILE A 35 19.13 17.96 5.95
N ARG A 36 20.01 17.17 5.35
CA ARG A 36 20.31 17.17 3.90
C ARG A 36 20.27 15.74 3.36
N GLY A 37 19.96 15.61 2.08
CA GLY A 37 19.99 14.32 1.37
C GLY A 37 18.75 13.44 1.62
N ALA A 38 17.69 13.93 2.25
CA ALA A 38 16.42 13.18 2.31
C ALA A 38 15.94 12.82 0.90
N GLY A 39 15.46 11.58 0.71
CA GLY A 39 15.12 11.02 -0.61
C GLY A 39 16.30 10.46 -1.40
N THR A 40 17.51 10.52 -0.86
CA THR A 40 18.70 9.89 -1.44
C THR A 40 19.22 8.74 -0.56
N ASN A 41 20.26 8.04 -1.01
CA ASN A 41 20.89 6.95 -0.23
C ASN A 41 21.61 7.44 1.04
N VAL A 42 21.88 8.74 1.15
CA VAL A 42 22.66 9.29 2.27
C VAL A 42 21.94 10.49 2.86
N ILE A 43 21.61 10.42 4.13
CA ILE A 43 21.05 11.54 4.89
C ILE A 43 22.09 12.02 5.88
N THR A 44 22.38 13.33 5.85
CA THR A 44 23.29 13.99 6.78
C THR A 44 22.50 14.93 7.68
N ILE A 45 22.73 14.86 8.97
CA ILE A 45 22.05 15.64 9.99
C ILE A 45 23.10 16.31 10.88
N ASP A 46 23.16 17.63 10.86
CA ASP A 46 23.96 18.39 11.81
C ASP A 46 23.07 18.73 13.01
N GLY A 47 23.45 18.31 14.19
CA GLY A 47 22.65 18.49 15.40
C GLY A 47 22.46 19.95 15.77
N VAL A 48 21.29 20.28 16.31
CA VAL A 48 20.91 21.60 16.78
C VAL A 48 20.43 21.55 18.23
N ASP A 49 20.65 22.62 18.98
CA ASP A 49 20.26 22.68 20.39
C ASP A 49 18.75 22.81 20.59
N GLN A 50 18.06 23.52 19.69
CA GLN A 50 16.63 23.81 19.80
C GLN A 50 15.93 23.77 18.45
N LEU A 51 14.66 23.38 18.47
CA LEU A 51 13.72 23.48 17.36
C LEU A 51 12.64 24.49 17.70
N ALA A 52 12.18 25.25 16.72
CA ALA A 52 11.04 26.17 16.82
C ALA A 52 9.74 25.47 16.33
N GLY A 53 8.59 26.06 16.66
CA GLY A 53 7.32 25.68 16.05
C GLY A 53 7.27 26.10 14.58
N CYS A 54 6.53 25.37 13.75
CA CYS A 54 6.29 25.75 12.36
C CYS A 54 4.89 25.33 11.91
N PHE A 55 4.42 25.91 10.79
CA PHE A 55 3.29 25.39 10.05
C PHE A 55 3.80 24.41 8.98
N HIS A 56 3.19 23.22 8.95
CA HIS A 56 3.50 22.19 7.96
C HIS A 56 2.25 21.43 7.63
N GLU A 57 1.98 21.27 6.34
CA GLU A 57 0.95 20.41 5.81
C GLU A 57 1.59 19.07 5.46
N ILE A 58 1.07 18.00 6.06
CA ILE A 58 1.56 16.63 5.84
C ILE A 58 1.08 16.15 4.49
N ILE A 59 1.94 15.44 3.76
CA ILE A 59 1.58 14.82 2.49
C ILE A 59 0.47 13.77 2.66
N PRO A 60 -0.41 13.56 1.65
CA PRO A 60 -1.41 12.50 1.69
C PRO A 60 -0.78 11.11 1.88
N ASP A 61 -1.50 10.23 2.59
CA ASP A 61 -1.07 8.84 2.78
C ASP A 61 -1.19 8.05 1.47
N ARG A 62 -0.05 7.80 0.84
CA ARG A 62 0.01 7.03 -0.41
C ARG A 62 -0.42 5.57 -0.24
N ILE A 63 -0.28 4.97 0.95
CA ILE A 63 -0.65 3.57 1.18
C ILE A 63 -2.17 3.44 1.39
N GLU A 64 -2.79 4.40 2.09
CA GLU A 64 -4.25 4.49 2.15
C GLU A 64 -4.82 4.69 0.74
N ALA A 65 -4.30 5.65 -0.02
CA ALA A 65 -4.69 5.90 -1.41
C ALA A 65 -4.52 4.64 -2.28
N ALA A 66 -3.39 3.93 -2.19
CA ALA A 66 -3.13 2.68 -2.90
C ALA A 66 -4.17 1.61 -2.59
N THR A 67 -4.58 1.49 -1.32
CA THR A 67 -5.60 0.52 -0.89
C THR A 67 -6.94 0.81 -1.55
N TYR A 68 -7.40 2.08 -1.55
CA TYR A 68 -8.64 2.45 -2.23
C TYR A 68 -8.56 2.32 -3.75
N ILE A 69 -7.39 2.58 -4.36
CA ILE A 69 -7.15 2.37 -5.80
C ILE A 69 -7.32 0.89 -6.15
N VAL A 70 -6.71 -0.02 -5.37
CA VAL A 70 -6.83 -1.47 -5.59
C VAL A 70 -8.25 -1.96 -5.33
N LEU A 71 -8.90 -1.45 -4.27
CA LEU A 71 -10.29 -1.73 -3.95
C LEU A 71 -11.21 -1.32 -5.11
N ALA A 72 -11.05 -0.12 -5.63
CA ALA A 72 -11.82 0.37 -6.76
C ALA A 72 -11.60 -0.49 -8.01
N ALA A 73 -10.36 -0.88 -8.30
CA ALA A 73 -10.04 -1.78 -9.42
C ALA A 73 -10.67 -3.17 -9.28
N ALA A 74 -10.87 -3.65 -8.04
CA ALA A 74 -11.43 -4.96 -7.75
C ALA A 74 -12.97 -4.98 -7.75
N ALA A 75 -13.63 -3.94 -7.21
CA ALA A 75 -15.04 -4.00 -6.83
C ALA A 75 -15.91 -2.89 -7.41
N ALA A 76 -15.36 -1.76 -7.82
CA ALA A 76 -16.15 -0.59 -8.19
C ALA A 76 -16.52 -0.53 -9.67
N LYS A 77 -17.61 0.19 -10.02
CA LYS A 77 -17.93 0.54 -11.41
C LYS A 77 -17.08 1.72 -11.88
N GLU A 78 -17.03 2.78 -11.11
CA GLU A 78 -16.18 3.95 -11.29
C GLU A 78 -15.99 4.60 -9.92
N VAL A 79 -14.74 4.88 -9.57
CA VAL A 79 -14.38 5.65 -8.36
C VAL A 79 -13.29 6.64 -8.71
N ARG A 80 -13.45 7.87 -8.23
CA ARG A 80 -12.42 8.88 -8.25
C ARG A 80 -11.80 9.03 -6.85
N ILE A 81 -10.48 9.01 -6.79
CA ILE A 81 -9.71 9.20 -5.56
C ILE A 81 -8.95 10.51 -5.70
N ASP A 82 -9.32 11.48 -4.89
CA ASP A 82 -8.76 12.84 -4.88
C ASP A 82 -7.72 13.01 -3.76
N ASN A 83 -7.02 14.15 -3.79
CA ASN A 83 -6.01 14.54 -2.81
C ASN A 83 -4.91 13.48 -2.64
N ILE A 84 -4.35 13.03 -3.74
CA ILE A 84 -3.21 12.11 -3.80
C ILE A 84 -2.06 12.72 -4.56
N ILE A 85 -0.87 12.14 -4.43
CA ILE A 85 0.28 12.48 -5.26
C ILE A 85 0.57 11.27 -6.16
N PRO A 86 0.07 11.22 -7.41
CA PRO A 86 0.19 10.06 -8.28
C PRO A 86 1.63 9.59 -8.50
N HIS A 87 2.59 10.53 -8.50
CA HIS A 87 4.02 10.22 -8.60
C HIS A 87 4.53 9.31 -7.47
N HIS A 88 3.94 9.41 -6.27
CA HIS A 88 4.28 8.51 -5.16
C HIS A 88 3.78 7.07 -5.34
N LEU A 89 2.91 6.85 -6.33
CA LEU A 89 2.21 5.59 -6.62
C LEU A 89 2.59 4.99 -7.98
N GLU A 90 3.60 5.52 -8.69
CA GLU A 90 3.94 5.11 -10.05
C GLU A 90 4.11 3.60 -10.23
N ALA A 91 4.77 2.93 -9.28
CA ALA A 91 4.96 1.48 -9.33
C ALA A 91 3.63 0.71 -9.31
N LEU A 92 2.68 1.13 -8.47
CA LEU A 92 1.33 0.54 -8.41
C LEU A 92 0.55 0.86 -9.69
N LEU A 93 0.48 2.13 -10.08
CA LEU A 93 -0.31 2.57 -11.24
C LEU A 93 0.18 1.91 -12.53
N SER A 94 1.49 1.73 -12.67
CA SER A 94 2.08 1.00 -13.80
C SER A 94 1.66 -0.47 -13.81
N LYS A 95 1.68 -1.14 -12.63
CA LYS A 95 1.24 -2.53 -12.52
C LYS A 95 -0.26 -2.71 -12.76
N LEU A 96 -1.09 -1.78 -12.30
CA LEU A 96 -2.53 -1.83 -12.59
C LEU A 96 -2.82 -1.69 -14.08
N LYS A 97 -2.08 -0.83 -14.80
CA LYS A 97 -2.15 -0.77 -16.29
C LYS A 97 -1.74 -2.08 -16.94
N GLU A 98 -0.66 -2.72 -16.48
CA GLU A 98 -0.19 -4.03 -16.96
C GLU A 98 -1.26 -5.11 -16.72
N ILE A 99 -1.91 -5.11 -15.56
CA ILE A 99 -3.02 -6.01 -15.21
C ILE A 99 -4.25 -5.75 -16.11
N GLY A 100 -4.36 -4.57 -16.72
CA GLY A 100 -5.48 -4.22 -17.60
C GLY A 100 -6.57 -3.41 -16.92
N THR A 101 -6.27 -2.79 -15.78
CA THR A 101 -7.19 -1.86 -15.13
C THR A 101 -7.38 -0.60 -15.96
N ASP A 102 -8.64 -0.19 -16.19
CA ASP A 102 -8.96 1.10 -16.80
C ASP A 102 -8.80 2.21 -15.77
N LEU A 103 -7.75 2.99 -15.92
CA LEU A 103 -7.43 4.09 -15.00
C LEU A 103 -6.95 5.33 -15.75
N GLU A 104 -7.40 6.48 -15.25
CA GLU A 104 -7.02 7.81 -15.72
C GLU A 104 -6.31 8.56 -14.60
N ILE A 105 -5.09 9.04 -14.87
CA ILE A 105 -4.24 9.71 -13.88
C ILE A 105 -4.33 11.21 -14.12
N GLY A 106 -4.88 11.92 -13.13
CA GLY A 106 -4.89 13.38 -13.08
C GLY A 106 -3.65 13.97 -12.40
N VAL A 107 -3.71 15.24 -12.05
CA VAL A 107 -2.62 15.95 -11.36
C VAL A 107 -2.54 15.51 -9.89
N ASP A 108 -3.67 15.44 -9.22
CA ASP A 108 -3.82 15.14 -7.79
C ASP A 108 -4.91 14.07 -7.52
N ASN A 109 -5.26 13.31 -8.54
CA ASN A 109 -6.31 12.31 -8.47
C ASN A 109 -6.07 11.15 -9.44
N VAL A 110 -6.79 10.06 -9.22
CA VAL A 110 -6.90 8.93 -10.14
C VAL A 110 -8.36 8.51 -10.24
N VAL A 111 -8.86 8.30 -11.46
CA VAL A 111 -10.17 7.71 -11.73
C VAL A 111 -9.95 6.25 -12.14
N ILE A 112 -10.62 5.33 -11.49
CA ILE A 112 -10.59 3.89 -11.77
C ILE A 112 -11.96 3.47 -12.25
N ARG A 113 -12.01 2.70 -13.35
CA ARG A 113 -13.24 2.14 -13.91
C ARG A 113 -13.20 0.62 -13.93
N ALA A 114 -14.38 0.00 -13.88
CA ALA A 114 -14.52 -1.45 -13.91
C ALA A 114 -13.80 -2.05 -15.13
N SER A 115 -12.96 -3.04 -14.87
CA SER A 115 -12.25 -3.82 -15.90
C SER A 115 -12.69 -5.26 -15.84
N ARG A 116 -13.02 -5.85 -17.00
CA ARG A 116 -13.54 -7.22 -17.08
C ARG A 116 -12.48 -8.28 -17.38
N ASP A 117 -11.37 -7.86 -17.99
CA ASP A 117 -10.34 -8.77 -18.50
C ASP A 117 -8.99 -8.51 -17.81
N LEU A 118 -8.98 -8.65 -16.49
CA LEU A 118 -7.75 -8.52 -15.71
C LEU A 118 -6.80 -9.67 -16.06
N LYS A 119 -5.52 -9.35 -16.30
CA LYS A 119 -4.46 -10.30 -16.65
C LYS A 119 -3.53 -10.50 -15.47
N ALA A 120 -3.02 -11.72 -15.36
CA ALA A 120 -1.97 -12.03 -14.40
C ALA A 120 -0.73 -11.14 -14.62
N ALA A 121 -0.07 -10.78 -13.52
CA ALA A 121 1.14 -9.98 -13.54
C ALA A 121 2.11 -10.40 -12.43
N ASP A 122 3.41 -10.26 -12.71
CA ASP A 122 4.44 -10.55 -11.73
C ASP A 122 4.79 -9.28 -10.94
N ILE A 123 4.76 -9.42 -9.63
CA ILE A 123 5.03 -8.35 -8.67
C ILE A 123 6.29 -8.70 -7.88
N LYS A 124 7.20 -7.74 -7.75
CA LYS A 124 8.35 -7.84 -6.87
C LYS A 124 8.41 -6.61 -5.97
N THR A 125 8.32 -6.81 -4.67
CA THR A 125 8.48 -5.71 -3.73
C THR A 125 9.92 -5.22 -3.69
N LEU A 126 10.11 -3.91 -3.62
CA LEU A 126 11.41 -3.26 -3.58
C LEU A 126 11.31 -1.98 -2.74
N PRO A 127 12.43 -1.51 -2.16
CA PRO A 127 12.48 -0.17 -1.57
C PRO A 127 12.04 0.90 -2.57
N TYR A 128 11.44 1.98 -2.05
CA TYR A 128 11.00 3.09 -2.89
C TYR A 128 12.14 3.62 -3.81
N PRO A 129 11.83 3.92 -5.10
CA PRO A 129 10.51 4.01 -5.75
C PRO A 129 9.97 2.68 -6.33
N GLY A 130 10.48 1.54 -5.90
CA GLY A 130 9.94 0.24 -6.31
C GLY A 130 8.56 -0.05 -5.72
N PHE A 131 8.03 -1.25 -6.02
CA PHE A 131 6.70 -1.64 -5.53
C PHE A 131 6.72 -1.85 -4.01
N ALA A 132 5.90 -1.08 -3.30
CA ALA A 132 5.89 -1.09 -1.84
C ALA A 132 5.34 -2.41 -1.26
N THR A 133 6.04 -2.96 -0.26
CA THR A 133 5.60 -4.16 0.47
C THR A 133 4.23 -3.99 1.13
N ASP A 134 3.84 -2.75 1.48
CA ASP A 134 2.54 -2.45 2.09
C ASP A 134 1.35 -2.51 1.12
N ILE A 135 1.63 -2.50 -0.18
CA ILE A 135 0.61 -2.63 -1.24
C ILE A 135 0.47 -4.09 -1.70
N GLN A 136 1.44 -4.94 -1.38
CA GLN A 136 1.51 -6.33 -1.81
C GLN A 136 0.27 -7.12 -1.40
N GLN A 137 -0.13 -7.06 -0.12
CA GLN A 137 -1.28 -7.82 0.38
C GLN A 137 -2.62 -7.34 -0.22
N PRO A 138 -2.97 -6.03 -0.22
CA PRO A 138 -4.14 -5.53 -0.92
C PRO A 138 -4.21 -5.95 -2.39
N LEU A 139 -3.08 -5.83 -3.13
CA LEU A 139 -3.04 -6.22 -4.54
C LEU A 139 -3.26 -7.72 -4.75
N THR A 140 -2.83 -8.57 -3.81
CA THR A 140 -3.07 -10.03 -3.89
C THR A 140 -4.55 -10.36 -4.00
N ALA A 141 -5.44 -9.62 -3.31
CA ALA A 141 -6.89 -9.80 -3.46
C ALA A 141 -7.35 -9.54 -4.90
N LEU A 142 -6.90 -8.46 -5.54
CA LEU A 142 -7.20 -8.18 -6.95
C LEU A 142 -6.67 -9.27 -7.87
N LEU A 143 -5.44 -9.75 -7.64
CA LEU A 143 -4.80 -10.78 -8.48
C LEU A 143 -5.53 -12.14 -8.44
N THR A 144 -6.33 -12.41 -7.40
CA THR A 144 -7.20 -13.61 -7.40
C THR A 144 -8.25 -13.57 -8.51
N GLN A 145 -8.57 -12.38 -9.06
CA GLN A 145 -9.53 -12.18 -10.14
C GLN A 145 -8.87 -12.07 -11.53
N ALA A 146 -7.54 -12.05 -11.60
CA ALA A 146 -6.81 -11.92 -12.85
C ALA A 146 -6.69 -13.26 -13.57
N GLN A 147 -6.78 -13.26 -14.91
CA GLN A 147 -6.66 -14.47 -15.75
C GLN A 147 -5.21 -14.94 -15.83
N GLY A 148 -4.94 -16.15 -15.40
CA GLY A 148 -3.63 -16.79 -15.44
C GLY A 148 -2.99 -16.93 -14.05
N GLN A 149 -1.68 -17.11 -14.03
CA GLN A 149 -0.91 -17.21 -12.78
C GLN A 149 -0.10 -15.94 -12.58
N SER A 150 -0.34 -15.26 -11.45
CA SER A 150 0.48 -14.15 -10.98
C SER A 150 1.51 -14.63 -9.95
N ILE A 151 2.69 -14.05 -9.97
CA ILE A 151 3.75 -14.33 -9.00
C ILE A 151 4.04 -13.08 -8.19
N VAL A 152 3.90 -13.17 -6.86
CA VAL A 152 4.25 -12.09 -5.96
C VAL A 152 5.48 -12.50 -5.16
N THR A 153 6.61 -11.82 -5.42
CA THR A 153 7.88 -12.05 -4.72
C THR A 153 8.13 -10.93 -3.71
N GLU A 154 8.21 -11.30 -2.44
CA GLU A 154 8.43 -10.39 -1.32
C GLU A 154 9.92 -10.34 -0.97
N THR A 155 10.55 -9.16 -1.11
CA THR A 155 11.99 -9.01 -0.85
C THR A 155 12.31 -8.14 0.37
N ILE A 156 11.28 -7.54 0.98
CA ILE A 156 11.42 -6.68 2.16
C ILE A 156 11.12 -7.47 3.43
N TYR A 157 9.95 -8.13 3.45
CA TYR A 157 9.51 -9.01 4.55
C TYR A 157 9.19 -10.38 3.99
N THR A 158 10.21 -11.20 3.79
CA THR A 158 10.16 -12.45 3.00
C THR A 158 9.11 -13.46 3.44
N GLU A 159 8.57 -13.35 4.64
CA GLU A 159 7.52 -14.23 5.20
C GLU A 159 6.13 -13.58 5.26
N ARG A 160 5.92 -12.43 4.58
CA ARG A 160 4.67 -11.63 4.65
C ARG A 160 3.56 -12.21 3.78
N PHE A 161 3.16 -13.48 4.03
CA PHE A 161 2.15 -14.20 3.24
C PHE A 161 0.99 -14.78 4.06
N LYS A 162 0.79 -14.35 5.31
CA LYS A 162 -0.30 -14.85 6.16
C LYS A 162 -1.69 -14.60 5.56
N HIS A 163 -1.88 -13.49 4.86
CA HIS A 163 -3.12 -13.15 4.15
C HIS A 163 -3.50 -14.20 3.10
N CYS A 164 -2.54 -14.91 2.49
CA CYS A 164 -2.80 -15.95 1.51
C CYS A 164 -3.60 -17.11 2.09
N GLN A 165 -3.35 -17.47 3.36
CA GLN A 165 -4.11 -18.52 4.04
C GLN A 165 -5.56 -18.10 4.26
N GLU A 166 -5.80 -16.83 4.61
CA GLU A 166 -7.14 -16.29 4.81
C GLU A 166 -7.90 -16.18 3.48
N LEU A 167 -7.24 -15.74 2.40
CA LEU A 167 -7.83 -15.74 1.06
C LEU A 167 -8.17 -17.15 0.57
N ASN A 168 -7.34 -18.16 0.87
CA ASN A 168 -7.62 -19.55 0.53
C ASN A 168 -8.86 -20.09 1.26
N LYS A 169 -9.18 -19.63 2.48
CA LYS A 169 -10.45 -19.95 3.16
C LYS A 169 -11.66 -19.39 2.40
N MET A 170 -11.49 -18.27 1.69
CA MET A 170 -12.50 -17.65 0.84
C MET A 170 -12.60 -18.29 -0.55
N GLY A 171 -11.79 -19.31 -0.86
CA GLY A 171 -11.80 -20.03 -2.14
C GLY A 171 -10.72 -19.61 -3.13
N ALA A 172 -9.80 -18.73 -2.75
CA ALA A 172 -8.65 -18.39 -3.60
C ALA A 172 -7.75 -19.62 -3.84
N ASN A 173 -7.04 -19.62 -4.95
CA ASN A 173 -6.06 -20.66 -5.31
C ASN A 173 -4.64 -20.08 -5.25
N ILE A 174 -4.10 -19.99 -4.02
CA ILE A 174 -2.79 -19.41 -3.76
C ILE A 174 -1.87 -20.44 -3.12
N ASN A 175 -0.71 -20.67 -3.75
CA ASN A 175 0.37 -21.49 -3.19
C ASN A 175 1.53 -20.58 -2.77
N VAL A 176 2.01 -20.76 -1.55
CA VAL A 176 3.13 -19.96 -0.99
C VAL A 176 4.39 -20.82 -0.96
N MET A 177 5.44 -20.32 -1.63
CA MET A 177 6.79 -20.88 -1.61
C MET A 177 7.76 -19.72 -1.35
N ILE A 178 8.03 -19.45 -0.08
CA ILE A 178 8.86 -18.31 0.37
C ILE A 178 10.15 -18.20 -0.47
N PRO A 179 10.45 -17.02 -1.01
CA PRO A 179 9.84 -15.70 -0.75
C PRO A 179 8.74 -15.31 -1.75
N SER A 180 8.03 -16.26 -2.36
CA SER A 180 7.03 -15.96 -3.38
C SER A 180 5.68 -16.63 -3.08
N SER A 181 4.60 -16.02 -3.57
CA SER A 181 3.28 -16.64 -3.69
C SER A 181 2.88 -16.73 -5.16
N PHE A 182 2.21 -17.84 -5.51
CA PHE A 182 1.69 -18.14 -6.84
C PHE A 182 0.17 -18.10 -6.76
N ILE A 183 -0.44 -17.16 -7.47
CA ILE A 183 -1.86 -16.86 -7.42
C ILE A 183 -2.46 -17.27 -8.75
N ASN A 184 -3.32 -18.28 -8.74
CA ASN A 184 -4.00 -18.75 -9.94
C ASN A 184 -5.42 -18.17 -9.98
N GLY A 185 -5.74 -17.44 -11.03
CA GLY A 185 -7.05 -16.81 -11.19
C GLY A 185 -7.60 -16.93 -12.63
N PRO A 186 -8.84 -16.46 -12.84
CA PRO A 186 -9.75 -15.96 -11.81
C PRO A 186 -10.33 -17.07 -10.94
N THR A 187 -10.51 -16.80 -9.65
CA THR A 187 -11.19 -17.69 -8.72
C THR A 187 -12.39 -16.96 -8.10
N PRO A 188 -13.60 -17.55 -8.13
CA PRO A 188 -14.73 -17.01 -7.43
C PRO A 188 -14.47 -17.09 -5.93
N LEU A 189 -14.49 -15.92 -5.24
CA LEU A 189 -14.39 -15.88 -3.79
C LEU A 189 -15.77 -16.01 -3.16
N SER A 190 -15.84 -16.70 -2.04
CA SER A 190 -17.05 -16.88 -1.23
C SER A 190 -16.85 -16.29 0.17
N GLY A 191 -17.94 -15.79 0.75
CA GLY A 191 -17.94 -15.29 2.11
C GLY A 191 -17.46 -16.33 3.10
N ALA A 192 -16.65 -15.92 4.07
CA ALA A 192 -16.05 -16.79 5.08
C ALA A 192 -15.75 -16.02 6.38
N GLU A 193 -15.47 -16.76 7.45
CA GLU A 193 -14.87 -16.20 8.66
C GLU A 193 -13.34 -16.14 8.50
N VAL A 194 -12.79 -14.93 8.53
CA VAL A 194 -11.37 -14.66 8.30
C VAL A 194 -10.80 -13.73 9.37
N TYR A 195 -9.49 -13.76 9.55
CA TYR A 195 -8.81 -13.07 10.64
C TYR A 195 -7.76 -12.11 10.11
N ALA A 196 -7.89 -10.82 10.40
CA ALA A 196 -6.83 -9.86 10.16
C ALA A 196 -5.64 -10.16 11.08
N THR A 197 -4.49 -10.50 10.50
CA THR A 197 -3.25 -10.80 11.24
C THR A 197 -2.37 -9.57 11.42
N ASP A 198 -2.59 -8.56 10.60
CA ASP A 198 -1.94 -7.26 10.61
C ASP A 198 -2.79 -6.24 9.80
N LEU A 199 -2.35 -4.98 9.81
CA LEU A 199 -3.03 -3.87 9.13
C LEU A 199 -3.29 -4.15 7.64
N ARG A 200 -2.30 -4.63 6.89
CA ARG A 200 -2.39 -4.82 5.44
C ARG A 200 -3.12 -6.10 5.07
N CYS A 201 -3.01 -7.14 5.90
CA CYS A 201 -3.88 -8.30 5.82
C CYS A 201 -5.35 -7.90 5.97
N GLY A 202 -5.66 -7.07 6.98
CA GLY A 202 -7.01 -6.55 7.15
C GLY A 202 -7.54 -5.82 5.92
N ALA A 203 -6.77 -4.91 5.33
CA ALA A 203 -7.14 -4.21 4.11
C ALA A 203 -7.35 -5.17 2.92
N CYS A 204 -6.49 -6.17 2.77
CA CYS A 204 -6.63 -7.24 1.77
C CYS A 204 -7.97 -7.99 1.93
N LEU A 205 -8.34 -8.34 3.17
CA LEU A 205 -9.57 -9.07 3.47
C LEU A 205 -10.82 -8.21 3.26
N VAL A 206 -10.76 -6.89 3.49
CA VAL A 206 -11.85 -5.96 3.14
C VAL A 206 -12.08 -5.99 1.63
N ILE A 207 -11.02 -5.87 0.83
CA ILE A 207 -11.12 -5.93 -0.64
C ILE A 207 -11.70 -7.29 -1.08
N ALA A 208 -11.18 -8.40 -0.54
CA ALA A 208 -11.66 -9.74 -0.85
C ALA A 208 -13.14 -9.93 -0.46
N GLY A 209 -13.57 -9.39 0.69
CA GLY A 209 -14.96 -9.45 1.14
C GLY A 209 -15.93 -8.69 0.23
N LEU A 210 -15.48 -7.58 -0.38
CA LEU A 210 -16.31 -6.78 -1.30
C LEU A 210 -16.53 -7.45 -2.66
N ILE A 211 -15.65 -8.38 -3.07
CA ILE A 211 -15.76 -9.13 -4.33
C ILE A 211 -16.29 -10.55 -4.14
N ALA A 212 -16.40 -11.02 -2.90
CA ALA A 212 -16.87 -12.37 -2.59
C ALA A 212 -18.38 -12.49 -2.63
N ASP A 213 -18.88 -13.65 -3.06
CA ASP A 213 -20.29 -13.99 -2.93
C ASP A 213 -20.63 -14.37 -1.49
N GLY A 214 -21.72 -13.78 -0.94
CA GLY A 214 -22.18 -14.05 0.42
C GLY A 214 -21.64 -13.09 1.46
N VAL A 215 -21.52 -13.53 2.71
CA VAL A 215 -21.12 -12.70 3.85
C VAL A 215 -19.73 -13.08 4.31
N THR A 216 -18.85 -12.10 4.38
CA THR A 216 -17.50 -12.26 4.96
C THR A 216 -17.48 -11.60 6.34
N THR A 217 -17.07 -12.36 7.37
CA THR A 217 -16.85 -11.85 8.72
C THR A 217 -15.35 -11.72 8.97
N ILE A 218 -14.90 -10.48 9.19
CA ILE A 218 -13.49 -10.19 9.45
C ILE A 218 -13.29 -9.96 10.95
N HIS A 219 -12.49 -10.82 11.58
CA HIS A 219 -12.11 -10.68 12.98
C HIS A 219 -10.84 -9.84 13.16
N ASN A 220 -10.60 -9.37 14.39
CA ASN A 220 -9.43 -8.56 14.76
C ASN A 220 -9.37 -7.21 14.02
N ILE A 221 -10.51 -6.57 13.82
CA ILE A 221 -10.65 -5.31 13.07
C ILE A 221 -9.81 -4.15 13.62
N TYR A 222 -9.40 -4.21 14.90
CA TYR A 222 -8.51 -3.22 15.50
C TYR A 222 -7.19 -3.05 14.72
N HIS A 223 -6.76 -4.07 13.97
CA HIS A 223 -5.63 -3.95 13.05
C HIS A 223 -5.94 -3.00 11.89
N ILE A 224 -7.17 -2.95 11.42
CA ILE A 224 -7.61 -2.09 10.32
C ILE A 224 -7.82 -0.66 10.84
N GLU A 225 -8.56 -0.51 11.92
CA GLU A 225 -8.97 0.78 12.51
C GLU A 225 -7.78 1.66 12.90
N ARG A 226 -6.66 1.05 13.33
CA ARG A 226 -5.46 1.82 13.71
C ARG A 226 -4.76 2.53 12.52
N GLY A 227 -5.09 2.23 11.27
CA GLY A 227 -4.39 2.77 10.12
C GLY A 227 -5.29 3.15 8.94
N TYR A 228 -6.60 2.93 9.05
CA TYR A 228 -7.60 3.39 8.07
C TYR A 228 -8.71 4.12 8.83
N GLU A 229 -8.70 5.43 8.74
CA GLU A 229 -9.69 6.27 9.40
C GLU A 229 -11.07 6.06 8.78
N HIS A 230 -12.04 5.60 9.60
CA HIS A 230 -13.45 5.44 9.20
C HIS A 230 -13.65 4.71 7.87
N ILE A 231 -12.93 3.61 7.65
CA ILE A 231 -12.97 2.85 6.39
C ILE A 231 -14.40 2.35 6.08
N ASP A 232 -15.16 1.95 7.09
CA ASP A 232 -16.54 1.48 7.00
C ASP A 232 -17.50 2.59 6.54
N GLU A 233 -17.35 3.80 7.09
CA GLU A 233 -18.14 4.96 6.69
C GLU A 233 -17.81 5.37 5.24
N LYS A 234 -16.52 5.42 4.90
CA LYS A 234 -16.04 5.74 3.54
C LYS A 234 -16.58 4.75 2.50
N LEU A 235 -16.56 3.44 2.82
CA LEU A 235 -17.07 2.41 1.92
C LEU A 235 -18.60 2.41 1.81
N THR A 236 -19.31 2.77 2.88
CA THR A 236 -20.78 2.86 2.86
C THR A 236 -21.26 4.06 2.05
N ALA A 237 -20.44 5.11 1.91
CA ALA A 237 -20.75 6.31 1.14
C ALA A 237 -20.50 6.15 -0.39
N LEU A 238 -19.87 5.07 -0.84
CA LEU A 238 -19.61 4.74 -2.24
C LEU A 238 -20.77 3.95 -2.85
#